data_12c7c8778d79ed7dfb808713d0c45f51
#
_entry.id   12c7c8778d79ed7dfb808713d0c45f51
#
_cell.length_a   1.000
_cell.length_b   1.000
_cell.length_c   1.000
_cell.angle_alpha   90.00
_cell.angle_beta   90.00
_cell.angle_gamma   90.00
#
_symmetry.space_group_name_H-M   'P 1'
#
loop_
_entity.id
_entity.type
_entity.pdbx_description
1 polymer ?
#
loop_
_entity_poly.entity_id
_entity_poly.type
_entity_poly.pdbx_seq_one_letter_code
_entity_poly.pdbx_strand_id
1 'polypeptide(L)'
;MLQNCNDYEIILILLKGEDHIREIARRLKTNQTSVKRRLDKLYKQNIVDYRIEGKNYVYFIKKTLEARSFVIMSESYNLILFLEKYPKLKGVIKKIIEKENIPMAIIFGSYAKGMPNESSDIDLYI
;
A
#
# COMPACT_ATOMS: atom_id res chain seq x y z
N MET A 1 7.20 -14.76 2.17
CA MET A 1 6.95 -13.41 1.65
C MET A 1 7.39 -13.28 0.21
N LEU A 2 6.57 -12.67 -0.60
CA LEU A 2 6.88 -12.44 -2.00
C LEU A 2 8.09 -11.51 -2.12
N GLN A 3 9.09 -11.96 -2.84
CA GLN A 3 10.26 -11.14 -3.14
C GLN A 3 10.08 -10.40 -4.47
N ASN A 4 8.98 -10.67 -5.13
CA ASN A 4 8.69 -10.02 -6.40
C ASN A 4 8.00 -8.69 -6.16
N CYS A 5 8.52 -7.67 -6.79
CA CYS A 5 7.88 -6.38 -6.83
C CYS A 5 6.52 -6.52 -7.52
N ASN A 6 5.47 -6.02 -6.90
CA ASN A 6 4.17 -5.92 -7.55
C ASN A 6 3.64 -4.49 -7.48
N ASP A 7 2.64 -4.23 -8.29
CA ASP A 7 2.11 -2.87 -8.43
C ASP A 7 1.52 -2.35 -7.12
N TYR A 8 0.88 -3.22 -6.34
CA TYR A 8 0.27 -2.84 -5.07
C TYR A 8 1.33 -2.37 -4.07
N GLU A 9 2.46 -3.07 -4.00
CA GLU A 9 3.53 -2.69 -3.09
C GLU A 9 4.13 -1.34 -3.44
N ILE A 10 4.26 -1.05 -4.72
CA ILE A 10 4.73 0.25 -5.18
C ILE A 10 3.75 1.35 -4.74
N ILE A 11 2.46 1.13 -4.93
CA ILE A 11 1.45 2.12 -4.53
C ILE A 11 1.43 2.31 -3.02
N LEU A 12 1.59 1.25 -2.23
CA LEU A 12 1.64 1.37 -0.78
C LEU A 12 2.84 2.21 -0.32
N ILE A 13 3.96 2.10 -1.00
CA ILE A 13 5.13 2.95 -0.71
C ILE A 13 4.81 4.41 -1.06
N LEU A 14 4.23 4.67 -2.22
CA LEU A 14 3.91 6.02 -2.65
C LEU A 14 2.81 6.67 -1.81
N LEU A 15 1.95 5.89 -1.18
CA LEU A 15 0.96 6.40 -0.23
C LEU A 15 1.61 7.03 1.01
N LYS A 16 2.79 6.56 1.37
CA LYS A 16 3.55 7.12 2.50
C LYS A 16 4.26 8.41 2.13
N GLY A 17 4.47 8.65 0.85
CA GLY A 17 5.14 9.84 0.35
C GLY A 17 5.73 9.62 -1.02
N GLU A 18 5.95 10.70 -1.73
CA GLU A 18 6.59 10.67 -3.04
C GLU A 18 8.00 10.11 -2.94
N ASP A 19 8.45 9.39 -3.98
CA ASP A 19 9.77 8.80 -3.94
C ASP A 19 10.33 8.58 -5.35
N HIS A 20 11.63 8.36 -5.43
CA HIS A 20 12.29 8.07 -6.68
C HIS A 20 12.56 6.56 -6.83
N ILE A 21 12.83 6.16 -8.08
CA ILE A 21 12.96 4.75 -8.44
C ILE A 21 13.96 3.98 -7.58
N ARG A 22 15.12 4.58 -7.35
CA ARG A 22 16.18 3.94 -6.56
C ARG A 22 15.70 3.56 -5.15
N GLU A 23 15.00 4.49 -4.50
CA GLU A 23 14.53 4.27 -3.13
C GLU A 23 13.40 3.24 -3.08
N ILE A 24 12.49 3.30 -4.05
CA ILE A 24 11.42 2.31 -4.16
C ILE A 24 12.02 0.91 -4.34
N ALA A 25 13.00 0.79 -5.22
CA ALA A 25 13.67 -0.49 -5.47
C ALA A 25 14.37 -1.00 -4.21
N ARG A 26 15.02 -0.09 -3.47
CA ARG A 26 15.69 -0.45 -2.20
C ARG A 26 14.70 -0.99 -1.18
N ARG A 27 13.56 -0.31 -1.02
CA ARG A 27 12.53 -0.74 -0.05
C ARG A 27 11.91 -2.07 -0.42
N LEU A 28 11.74 -2.34 -1.70
CA LEU A 28 11.14 -3.58 -2.17
C LEU A 28 12.17 -4.69 -2.38
N LYS A 29 13.44 -4.41 -2.14
CA LYS A 29 14.54 -5.37 -2.29
C LYS A 29 14.57 -5.97 -3.71
N THR A 30 14.38 -5.12 -4.70
CA THR A 30 14.38 -5.49 -6.11
C THR A 30 15.26 -4.53 -6.89
N ASN A 31 15.38 -4.74 -8.22
CA ASN A 31 16.21 -3.87 -9.04
C ASN A 31 15.41 -2.71 -9.62
N GLN A 32 16.12 -1.66 -10.03
CA GLN A 32 15.51 -0.45 -10.56
C GLN A 32 14.77 -0.70 -11.88
N THR A 33 15.26 -1.62 -12.69
CA THR A 33 14.64 -1.94 -13.97
C THR A 33 13.23 -2.48 -13.81
N SER A 34 13.03 -3.38 -12.85
CA SER A 34 11.70 -3.92 -12.54
C SER A 34 10.74 -2.83 -12.07
N VAL A 35 11.22 -1.96 -11.18
CA VAL A 35 10.42 -0.86 -10.66
C VAL A 35 10.04 0.10 -11.78
N LYS A 36 11.01 0.49 -12.63
CA LYS A 36 10.78 1.39 -13.74
C LYS A 36 9.71 0.86 -14.68
N ARG A 37 9.80 -0.42 -15.04
CA ARG A 37 8.83 -1.07 -15.92
C ARG A 37 7.42 -1.01 -15.34
N ARG A 38 7.27 -1.27 -14.05
CA ARG A 38 5.97 -1.23 -13.40
C ARG A 38 5.43 0.19 -13.27
N LEU A 39 6.30 1.14 -12.96
CA LEU A 39 5.91 2.55 -12.91
C LEU A 39 5.48 3.07 -14.28
N ASP A 40 6.15 2.65 -15.35
CA ASP A 40 5.76 3.01 -16.72
C ASP A 40 4.35 2.50 -17.04
N LYS A 41 4.05 1.28 -16.62
CA LYS A 41 2.72 0.70 -16.78
C LYS A 41 1.68 1.49 -16.00
N LEU A 42 1.96 1.79 -14.74
CA LEU A 42 1.06 2.57 -13.89
C LEU A 42 0.85 3.99 -14.43
N TYR A 43 1.89 4.56 -15.00
CA TYR A 43 1.81 5.86 -15.66
C TYR A 43 0.85 5.81 -16.86
N LYS A 44 0.95 4.79 -17.69
CA LYS A 44 0.06 4.61 -18.83
C LYS A 44 -1.38 4.38 -18.41
N GLN A 45 -1.59 3.79 -17.23
CA GLN A 45 -2.92 3.54 -16.69
C GLN A 45 -3.50 4.75 -15.94
N ASN A 46 -2.83 5.90 -15.97
CA ASN A 46 -3.28 7.14 -15.33
C ASN A 46 -3.34 7.06 -13.80
N ILE A 47 -2.47 6.25 -13.22
CA ILE A 47 -2.44 6.03 -11.77
C ILE A 47 -1.36 6.85 -11.10
N VAL A 48 -0.16 6.91 -11.72
CA VAL A 48 0.96 7.68 -11.19
C VAL A 48 1.45 8.69 -12.22
N ASP A 49 2.14 9.70 -11.72
CA ASP A 49 2.85 10.66 -12.55
C ASP A 49 4.20 10.91 -11.91
N TYR A 50 5.03 11.69 -12.55
CA TYR A 50 6.35 11.99 -12.03
C TYR A 50 6.75 13.42 -12.36
N ARG A 51 7.70 13.93 -11.59
CA ARG A 51 8.40 15.16 -11.90
C ARG A 51 9.89 14.89 -11.85
N ILE A 52 10.65 15.72 -12.54
CA ILE A 52 12.10 15.58 -12.59
C ILE A 52 12.70 16.55 -11.57
N GLU A 53 13.49 16.00 -10.65
CA GLU A 53 14.23 16.79 -9.65
C GLU A 53 15.70 16.46 -9.82
N GLY A 54 16.45 17.40 -10.43
CA GLY A 54 17.84 17.14 -10.76
C GLY A 54 17.94 16.01 -11.79
N LYS A 55 18.60 14.92 -11.41
CA LYS A 55 18.73 13.73 -12.24
C LYS A 55 17.73 12.64 -11.88
N ASN A 56 16.87 12.90 -10.89
CA ASN A 56 15.95 11.89 -10.37
C ASN A 56 14.54 12.12 -10.87
N TYR A 57 13.85 11.02 -11.16
CA TYR A 57 12.41 11.02 -11.42
C TYR A 57 11.71 10.68 -10.13
N VAL A 58 10.92 11.63 -9.63
CA VAL A 58 10.16 11.46 -8.39
C VAL A 58 8.71 11.15 -8.75
N TYR A 59 8.25 9.97 -8.35
CA TYR A 59 6.91 9.49 -8.69
C TYR A 59 5.93 9.77 -7.56
N PHE A 60 4.70 10.03 -7.93
CA PHE A 60 3.60 10.28 -6.99
C PHE A 60 2.29 9.76 -7.57
N ILE A 61 1.33 9.52 -6.69
CA ILE A 61 0.00 9.03 -7.08
C ILE A 61 -0.84 10.19 -7.58
N LYS A 62 -1.47 10.01 -8.73
CA LYS A 62 -2.36 11.03 -9.30
C LYS A 62 -3.68 11.09 -8.55
N LYS A 63 -4.43 12.16 -8.76
CA LYS A 63 -5.76 12.33 -8.18
C LYS A 63 -6.83 12.03 -9.22
N THR A 64 -6.81 10.80 -9.73
CA THR A 64 -7.73 10.33 -10.76
C THR A 64 -8.62 9.22 -10.22
N LEU A 65 -9.68 8.88 -10.93
CA LEU A 65 -10.54 7.75 -10.56
C LEU A 65 -9.76 6.44 -10.63
N GLU A 66 -8.92 6.28 -11.65
CA GLU A 66 -8.09 5.09 -11.81
C GLU A 66 -7.14 4.94 -10.63
N ALA A 67 -6.49 6.04 -10.22
CA ALA A 67 -5.58 6.04 -9.09
C ALA A 67 -6.32 5.71 -7.80
N ARG A 68 -7.48 6.31 -7.59
CA ARG A 68 -8.30 6.04 -6.40
C ARG A 68 -8.68 4.57 -6.31
N SER A 69 -9.15 4.00 -7.41
CA SER A 69 -9.51 2.58 -7.46
C SER A 69 -8.32 1.70 -7.16
N PHE A 70 -7.16 2.03 -7.71
CA PHE A 70 -5.96 1.25 -7.49
C PHE A 70 -5.47 1.35 -6.04
N VAL A 71 -5.61 2.52 -5.42
CA VAL A 71 -5.29 2.70 -4.00
C VAL A 71 -6.18 1.79 -3.14
N ILE A 72 -7.47 1.73 -3.44
CA ILE A 72 -8.40 0.86 -2.72
C ILE A 72 -7.98 -0.61 -2.84
N MET A 73 -7.61 -1.04 -4.05
CA MET A 73 -7.12 -2.40 -4.28
C MET A 73 -5.84 -2.67 -3.49
N SER A 74 -4.93 -1.69 -3.45
CA SER A 74 -3.67 -1.81 -2.73
C SER A 74 -3.90 -1.89 -1.22
N GLU A 75 -4.86 -1.14 -0.70
CA GLU A 75 -5.24 -1.20 0.71
C GLU A 75 -5.84 -2.56 1.06
N SER A 76 -6.66 -3.13 0.16
CA SER A 76 -7.22 -4.46 0.35
C SER A 76 -6.11 -5.52 0.36
N TYR A 77 -5.14 -5.39 -0.52
CA TYR A 77 -3.97 -6.26 -0.54
C TYR A 77 -3.20 -6.16 0.78
N ASN A 78 -3.01 -4.94 1.27
CA ASN A 78 -2.33 -4.69 2.53
C ASN A 78 -3.07 -5.33 3.71
N LEU A 79 -4.39 -5.28 3.70
CA LEU A 79 -5.21 -5.92 4.72
C LEU A 79 -5.01 -7.44 4.74
N ILE A 80 -4.95 -8.06 3.57
CA ILE A 80 -4.69 -9.50 3.46
C ILE A 80 -3.35 -9.85 4.10
N LEU A 81 -2.30 -9.09 3.80
CA LEU A 81 -0.99 -9.29 4.38
C LEU A 81 -1.00 -9.09 5.90
N PHE A 82 -1.75 -8.08 6.36
CA PHE A 82 -1.91 -7.80 7.77
C PHE A 82 -2.56 -8.99 8.50
N LEU A 83 -3.61 -9.54 7.93
CA LEU A 83 -4.33 -10.67 8.53
C LEU A 83 -3.47 -11.94 8.56
N GLU A 84 -2.61 -12.13 7.57
CA GLU A 84 -1.64 -13.22 7.57
C GLU A 84 -0.61 -13.06 8.68
N LYS A 85 -0.20 -11.82 8.94
CA LYS A 85 0.79 -11.51 9.97
C LYS A 85 0.20 -11.60 11.38
N TYR A 86 -1.08 -11.25 11.53
CA TYR A 86 -1.77 -11.22 12.82
C TYR A 86 -3.06 -12.04 12.78
N PRO A 87 -2.96 -13.38 12.66
CA PRO A 87 -4.16 -14.21 12.49
C PRO A 87 -5.15 -14.14 13.64
N LYS A 88 -4.69 -13.78 14.85
CA LYS A 88 -5.58 -13.64 16.00
C LYS A 88 -6.59 -12.50 15.84
N LEU A 89 -6.26 -11.50 15.05
CA LEU A 89 -7.12 -10.34 14.84
C LEU A 89 -8.20 -10.59 13.79
N LYS A 90 -8.03 -11.61 12.97
CA LYS A 90 -8.98 -11.93 11.91
C LYS A 90 -10.40 -12.14 12.43
N GLY A 91 -10.52 -12.92 13.50
CA GLY A 91 -11.82 -13.20 14.10
C GLY A 91 -12.48 -11.96 14.69
N VAL A 92 -11.68 -11.11 15.33
CA VAL A 92 -12.19 -9.86 15.93
C VAL A 92 -12.71 -8.93 14.85
N ILE A 93 -11.94 -8.73 13.81
CA ILE A 93 -12.30 -7.84 12.70
C ILE A 93 -13.53 -8.36 11.97
N LYS A 94 -13.59 -9.67 11.73
CA LYS A 94 -14.73 -10.29 11.08
C LYS A 94 -16.02 -10.07 11.88
N LYS A 95 -15.96 -10.22 13.20
CA LYS A 95 -17.12 -9.99 14.06
C LYS A 95 -17.59 -8.53 14.01
N ILE A 96 -16.65 -7.59 14.00
CA ILE A 96 -16.99 -6.17 13.93
C ILE A 96 -17.71 -5.87 12.61
N ILE A 97 -17.18 -6.36 11.49
CA ILE A 97 -17.75 -6.12 10.17
C ILE A 97 -19.15 -6.72 10.06
N GLU A 98 -19.34 -7.96 10.52
CA GLU A 98 -20.63 -8.65 10.46
C GLU A 98 -21.65 -7.98 11.38
N LYS A 99 -21.26 -7.65 12.62
CA LYS A 99 -22.16 -7.08 13.60
C LYS A 99 -22.66 -5.70 13.22
N GLU A 100 -21.77 -4.86 12.72
CA GLU A 100 -22.09 -3.48 12.36
C GLU A 100 -22.55 -3.34 10.91
N ASN A 101 -22.60 -4.44 10.17
CA ASN A 101 -22.99 -4.43 8.76
C ASN A 101 -22.14 -3.44 7.95
N ILE A 102 -20.85 -3.42 8.21
CA ILE A 102 -19.91 -2.53 7.56
C ILE A 102 -19.34 -3.21 6.33
N PRO A 103 -19.44 -2.61 5.13
CA PRO A 103 -18.88 -3.23 3.92
C PRO A 103 -17.36 -3.28 3.91
N MET A 104 -16.69 -2.36 4.61
CA MET A 104 -15.23 -2.33 4.68
C MET A 104 -14.78 -1.59 5.93
N ALA A 105 -13.75 -2.12 6.58
CA ALA A 105 -13.08 -1.46 7.69
C ALA A 105 -11.62 -1.26 7.33
N ILE A 106 -11.10 -0.07 7.59
CA ILE A 106 -9.70 0.27 7.36
C ILE A 106 -8.98 0.29 8.70
N ILE A 107 -7.82 -0.39 8.77
CA ILE A 107 -7.06 -0.51 10.00
C ILE A 107 -5.92 0.49 9.98
N PHE A 108 -5.82 1.27 11.05
CA PHE A 108 -4.77 2.27 11.25
C PHE A 108 -3.91 1.93 12.47
N GLY A 109 -2.98 2.84 12.77
CA GLY A 109 -2.13 2.72 13.94
C GLY A 109 -0.94 1.81 13.73
N SER A 110 -0.34 1.37 14.82
CA SER A 110 0.88 0.57 14.76
C SER A 110 0.68 -0.80 14.14
N TYR A 111 -0.53 -1.36 14.22
CA TYR A 111 -0.83 -2.63 13.57
C TYR A 111 -0.75 -2.50 12.06
N ALA A 112 -1.37 -1.45 11.49
CA ALA A 112 -1.34 -1.22 10.05
C ALA A 112 0.08 -0.95 9.55
N LYS A 113 0.91 -0.35 10.39
CA LYS A 113 2.32 -0.08 10.07
C LYS A 113 3.21 -1.31 10.26
N GLY A 114 2.67 -2.39 10.81
CA GLY A 114 3.44 -3.60 11.05
C GLY A 114 4.36 -3.54 12.25
N MET A 115 4.16 -2.58 13.14
CA MET A 115 4.98 -2.39 14.33
C MET A 115 4.13 -2.29 15.61
N PRO A 116 3.28 -3.29 15.87
CA PRO A 116 2.46 -3.27 17.07
C PRO A 116 3.30 -3.58 18.32
N ASN A 117 2.84 -3.10 19.45
CA ASN A 117 3.36 -3.48 20.76
C ASN A 117 2.17 -3.85 21.65
N GLU A 118 2.44 -4.28 22.89
CA GLU A 118 1.39 -4.75 23.79
C GLU A 118 0.36 -3.67 24.14
N SER A 119 0.77 -2.42 24.08
CA SER A 119 -0.13 -1.30 24.38
C SER A 119 -0.80 -0.72 23.13
N SER A 120 -0.52 -1.29 21.96
CA SER A 120 -1.11 -0.79 20.72
C SER A 120 -2.58 -1.15 20.62
N ASP A 121 -3.41 -0.17 20.30
CA ASP A 121 -4.82 -0.37 20.03
C ASP A 121 -5.05 -0.59 18.54
N ILE A 122 -6.17 -1.20 18.23
CA ILE A 122 -6.62 -1.34 16.85
C ILE A 122 -7.52 -0.14 16.53
N ASP A 123 -7.07 0.69 15.62
CA ASP A 123 -7.87 1.81 15.15
C ASP A 123 -8.61 1.39 13.89
N LEU A 124 -9.93 1.48 13.92
CA LEU A 124 -10.77 1.12 12.78
C LEU A 124 -11.42 2.39 12.22
N TYR A 125 -11.33 2.52 10.91
CA TYR A 125 -11.96 3.61 10.19
C TYR A 125 -13.03 3.06 9.25
N ILE A 126 -14.22 3.58 9.41
CA ILE A 126 -15.40 3.07 8.73
C ILE A 126 -15.93 4.08 7.73
#